data_d52e91b556144cc7cc74ceb51cbf6d3d
#
_entry.id   d52e91b556144cc7cc74ceb51cbf6d3d
#
_cell.length_a   1.000
_cell.length_b   1.000
_cell.length_c   1.000
_cell.angle_alpha   90.00
_cell.angle_beta   90.00
_cell.angle_gamma   90.00
#
_symmetry.space_group_name_H-M   'P 1'
#
loop_
_entity.id
_entity.type
_entity.pdbx_description
1 polymer ?
#
loop_
_entity_poly.entity_id
_entity_poly.type
_entity_poly.pdbx_seq_one_letter_code
_entity_poly.pdbx_strand_id
1 'polypeptide(L)' 'MMIRKIPQAELKVMKFIWKVDVTVTSKDVIEAMEQKYGWKQTTTLTLLSRLVKRGFLDAQKI' A
#
# COMPACT_ATOMS: atom_id res chain seq x y z
N MET A 1 8.54 24.97 -3.03
CA MET A 1 8.87 23.75 -2.70
C MET A 1 8.05 22.68 -3.33
N MET A 2 8.69 21.68 -3.77
CA MET A 2 7.99 20.71 -4.46
C MET A 2 7.89 19.48 -3.66
N ILE A 3 6.73 19.05 -3.45
CA ILE A 3 6.52 17.88 -2.69
C ILE A 3 5.85 16.87 -3.54
N ARG A 4 6.38 15.67 -3.54
CA ARG A 4 5.75 14.60 -4.22
C ARG A 4 4.47 14.29 -3.55
N LYS A 5 3.40 14.43 -4.25
CA LYS A 5 2.11 14.08 -3.69
C LYS A 5 1.86 12.59 -3.86
N ILE A 6 1.42 11.96 -2.78
CA ILE A 6 0.98 10.59 -2.84
C ILE A 6 -0.54 10.60 -2.87
N PRO A 7 -1.17 9.99 -3.87
CA PRO A 7 -2.63 9.91 -3.90
C PRO A 7 -3.16 9.34 -2.59
N GLN A 8 -4.31 9.80 -2.17
CA GLN A 8 -4.84 9.39 -0.87
C GLN A 8 -4.98 7.88 -0.75
N ALA A 9 -5.39 7.22 -1.81
CA ALA A 9 -5.53 5.77 -1.76
C ALA A 9 -4.20 5.10 -1.49
N GLU A 10 -3.14 5.56 -2.16
CA GLU A 10 -1.82 4.99 -1.94
C GLU A 10 -1.30 5.32 -0.55
N LEU A 11 -1.63 6.51 -0.07
CA LEU A 11 -1.20 6.91 1.25
C LEU A 11 -1.84 6.04 2.33
N LYS A 12 -3.09 5.65 2.14
CA LYS A 12 -3.75 4.76 3.08
C LYS A 12 -3.03 3.42 3.18
N VAL A 13 -2.57 2.89 2.06
CA VAL A 13 -1.80 1.65 2.06
C VAL A 13 -0.48 1.85 2.78
N MET A 14 0.21 2.95 2.50
CA MET A 14 1.49 3.21 3.14
C MET A 14 1.34 3.39 4.64
N LYS A 15 0.28 4.08 5.08
CA LYS A 15 0.06 4.27 6.51
C LYS A 15 -0.12 2.94 7.22
N PHE A 16 -0.82 2.00 6.58
CA PHE A 16 -0.99 0.69 7.16
C PHE A 16 0.35 -0.03 7.29
N ILE A 17 1.17 0.03 6.23
CA ILE A 17 2.46 -0.63 6.23
C ILE A 17 3.37 -0.03 7.30
N TRP A 18 3.39 1.29 7.41
CA TRP A 18 4.20 1.96 8.42
C TRP A 18 3.77 1.59 9.83
N LYS A 19 2.46 1.45 10.03
CA LYS A 19 1.92 1.16 11.36
C LYS A 19 2.29 -0.24 11.82
N VAL A 20 2.29 -1.20 10.91
CA VAL A 20 2.57 -2.58 11.28
C VAL A 20 4.03 -2.76 11.71
N ASP A 21 4.94 -2.08 11.01
CA ASP A 21 6.35 -2.09 11.38
C ASP A 21 6.97 -3.49 11.45
N VAL A 22 6.45 -4.41 10.67
CA VAL A 22 7.02 -5.75 10.50
C VAL A 22 6.85 -6.11 9.04
N THR A 23 7.42 -7.22 8.65
CA THR A 23 7.26 -7.66 7.27
C THR A 23 5.79 -7.93 6.99
N VAL A 24 5.28 -7.30 5.95
CA VAL A 24 3.88 -7.42 5.57
C VAL A 24 3.81 -8.02 4.19
N THR A 25 2.92 -8.98 4.00
CA THR A 25 2.71 -9.56 2.68
C THR A 25 1.62 -8.79 1.94
N SER A 26 1.59 -8.95 0.63
CA SER A 26 0.52 -8.31 -0.14
C SER A 26 -0.84 -8.81 0.31
N LYS A 27 -0.92 -10.08 0.71
CA LYS A 27 -2.16 -10.63 1.21
C LYS A 27 -2.63 -9.89 2.46
N ASP A 28 -1.71 -9.60 3.38
CA ASP A 28 -2.05 -8.86 4.59
C ASP A 28 -2.62 -7.49 4.25
N VAL A 29 -2.02 -6.81 3.31
CA VAL A 29 -2.49 -5.49 2.89
C VAL A 29 -3.86 -5.59 2.25
N ILE A 30 -4.04 -6.58 1.38
CA ILE A 30 -5.32 -6.77 0.70
C ILE A 30 -6.43 -6.99 1.72
N GLU A 31 -6.21 -7.85 2.68
CA GLU A 31 -7.23 -8.13 3.69
C GLU A 31 -7.54 -6.89 4.53
N ALA A 32 -6.50 -6.17 4.93
CA ALA A 32 -6.70 -4.99 5.74
C ALA A 32 -7.47 -3.91 5.00
N MET A 33 -7.15 -3.70 3.74
CA MET A 33 -7.83 -2.67 2.95
C MET A 33 -9.27 -3.07 2.66
N GLU A 34 -9.51 -4.36 2.48
CA GLU A 34 -10.87 -4.83 2.27
C GLU A 34 -11.72 -4.58 3.51
N GLN A 35 -11.19 -4.88 4.69
CA GLN A 35 -11.93 -4.71 5.91
C GLN A 35 -12.13 -3.25 6.28
N LYS A 36 -11.12 -2.43 6.02
CA LYS A 36 -11.20 -1.02 6.38
C LYS A 36 -12.00 -0.19 5.40
N TYR A 37 -11.84 -0.46 4.13
CA TYR A 37 -12.39 0.41 3.09
C TYR A 37 -13.27 -0.32 2.10
N GLY A 38 -13.34 -1.63 2.17
CA GLY A 38 -14.13 -2.40 1.21
C GLY A 38 -13.50 -2.49 -0.16
N TRP A 39 -12.18 -2.32 -0.26
CA TRP A 39 -11.51 -2.35 -1.54
C TRP A 39 -11.39 -3.75 -2.07
N LYS A 40 -11.55 -3.90 -3.38
CA LYS A 40 -11.34 -5.18 -4.01
C LYS A 40 -9.86 -5.52 -4.07
N GLN A 41 -9.58 -6.82 -4.19
CA GLN A 41 -8.21 -7.29 -4.27
C GLN A 41 -7.45 -6.62 -5.41
N THR A 42 -8.08 -6.50 -6.58
CA THR A 42 -7.42 -5.90 -7.73
C THR A 42 -7.05 -4.44 -7.47
N THR A 43 -7.91 -3.71 -6.77
CA THR A 43 -7.62 -2.32 -6.43
C THR A 43 -6.36 -2.23 -5.57
N THR A 44 -6.29 -3.06 -4.53
CA THR A 44 -5.14 -3.02 -3.64
C THR A 44 -3.87 -3.46 -4.35
N LEU A 45 -3.96 -4.50 -5.18
CA LEU A 45 -2.79 -4.95 -5.92
C LEU A 45 -2.27 -3.88 -6.87
N THR A 46 -3.17 -3.16 -7.53
CA THR A 46 -2.76 -2.08 -8.42
C THR A 46 -2.02 -1.00 -7.65
N LEU A 47 -2.53 -0.65 -6.47
CA LEU A 47 -1.89 0.38 -5.65
C LEU A 47 -0.51 -0.08 -5.17
N LEU A 48 -0.40 -1.32 -4.74
CA LEU A 48 0.88 -1.86 -4.31
C LEU A 48 1.89 -1.84 -5.45
N SER A 49 1.45 -2.23 -6.64
CA SER A 49 2.33 -2.23 -7.80
C SER A 49 2.84 -0.83 -8.10
N ARG A 50 1.97 0.17 -8.01
CA ARG A 50 2.37 1.55 -8.25
C ARG A 50 3.37 2.04 -7.21
N LEU A 51 3.17 1.67 -5.95
CA LEU A 51 4.09 2.07 -4.89
C LEU A 51 5.47 1.46 -5.08
N VAL A 52 5.52 0.20 -5.49
CA VAL A 52 6.79 -0.45 -5.78
C VAL A 52 7.48 0.26 -6.95
N LYS A 53 6.73 0.55 -8.00
CA LYS A 53 7.31 1.23 -9.16
C LYS A 53 7.87 2.60 -8.83
N ARG A 54 7.24 3.30 -7.91
CA ARG A 54 7.69 4.63 -7.53
C ARG A 54 8.79 4.61 -6.48
N GLY A 55 9.17 3.43 -6.01
CA GLY A 55 10.22 3.31 -5.04
C GLY A 55 9.79 3.52 -3.59
N PHE A 56 8.50 3.60 -3.34
CA PHE A 56 8.03 3.73 -1.96
C PHE A 56 8.04 2.40 -1.21
N LEU A 57 7.94 1.30 -1.93
CA LEU A 57 7.93 -0.02 -1.34
C LEU A 57 8.98 -0.89 -1.99
N ASP A 58 9.51 -1.81 -1.19
CA ASP A 58 10.45 -2.79 -1.68
C ASP A 58 9.66 -4.05 -2.04
N ALA A 59 9.75 -4.46 -3.29
CA ALA A 59 9.01 -5.64 -3.76
C ALA A 59 9.35 -6.89 -2.97
N GLN A 60 10.54 -6.94 -2.42
CA GLN A 60 10.96 -8.12 -1.67
C GLN A 60 10.29 -8.20 -0.30
N LYS A 61 9.77 -7.09 0.19
CA LYS A 61 9.10 -7.10 1.49
C LYS A 61 7.63 -7.42 1.38
N ILE A 62 7.11 -7.49 0.19
CA ILE A 62 5.70 -7.78 -0.04
C ILE A 62 5.53 -8.98 -1.00
#